data_6856b14fb06dbec7489da8203d56ea1e
#
_entry.id   6856b14fb06dbec7489da8203d56ea1e
#
_cell.length_a   1.000
_cell.length_b   1.000
_cell.length_c   1.000
_cell.angle_alpha   90.00
_cell.angle_beta   90.00
_cell.angle_gamma   90.00
#
_symmetry.space_group_name_H-M   'P 1'
#
loop_
_entity.id
_entity.type
_entity.pdbx_description
1 polymer ?
#
loop_
_entity_poly.entity_id
_entity_poly.type
_entity_poly.pdbx_seq_one_letter_code
_entity_poly.pdbx_strand_id
1 'polypeptide(L)' 'MPIVKIEMWDGRTSKQKAQLAKEITDSYDRLGTDRDATIVVFNDVSKDNWAQGGTLASES' A
#
# COMPACT_ATOMS: atom_id res chain seq x y z
N MET A 1 4.42 10.65 -13.82
CA MET A 1 4.36 9.22 -13.44
C MET A 1 4.20 9.12 -11.92
N PRO A 2 2.96 8.85 -11.36
CA PRO A 2 2.82 8.74 -9.91
C PRO A 2 3.34 7.40 -9.41
N ILE A 3 4.02 7.45 -8.27
CA ILE A 3 4.44 6.26 -7.51
C ILE A 3 3.78 6.37 -6.14
N VAL A 4 2.90 5.43 -5.83
CA VAL A 4 2.21 5.37 -4.55
C VAL A 4 2.83 4.26 -3.72
N LYS A 5 3.41 4.61 -2.59
CA LYS A 5 4.02 3.63 -1.68
C LYS A 5 3.14 3.44 -0.47
N ILE A 6 2.80 2.20 -0.17
CA ILE A 6 1.95 1.85 0.95
C ILE A 6 2.76 1.04 1.95
N GLU A 7 2.96 1.58 3.14
CA GLU A 7 3.51 0.84 4.25
C GLU A 7 2.35 0.26 5.03
N MET A 8 2.36 -1.04 5.26
CA MET A 8 1.23 -1.71 5.91
C MET A 8 1.71 -2.94 6.67
N TRP A 9 0.92 -3.35 7.64
CA TRP A 9 1.19 -4.64 8.30
C TRP A 9 0.98 -5.76 7.30
N ASP A 10 1.77 -6.82 7.42
CA ASP A 10 1.61 -8.02 6.62
C ASP A 10 0.28 -8.72 6.93
N GLY A 11 -0.12 -9.63 6.07
CA GLY A 11 -1.33 -10.41 6.25
C GLY A 11 -2.42 -10.17 5.21
N ARG A 12 -2.32 -9.11 4.41
CA ARG A 12 -3.26 -8.91 3.29
C ARG A 12 -2.95 -9.88 2.17
N THR A 13 -4.00 -10.40 1.53
CA THR A 13 -3.84 -11.32 0.41
C THR A 13 -3.47 -10.56 -0.85
N SER A 14 -2.91 -11.30 -1.82
CA SER A 14 -2.62 -10.72 -3.14
C SER A 14 -3.89 -10.20 -3.80
N LYS A 15 -5.02 -10.86 -3.58
CA LYS A 15 -6.31 -10.43 -4.12
C LYS A 15 -6.74 -9.08 -3.55
N GLN A 16 -6.55 -8.88 -2.24
CA GLN A 16 -6.87 -7.60 -1.59
C GLN A 16 -5.96 -6.48 -2.10
N LYS A 17 -4.67 -6.77 -2.25
CA LYS A 17 -3.71 -5.81 -2.79
C LYS A 17 -4.02 -5.45 -4.23
N ALA A 18 -4.39 -6.44 -5.05
CA ALA A 18 -4.77 -6.21 -6.45
C ALA A 18 -5.99 -5.28 -6.54
N GLN A 19 -6.97 -5.48 -5.67
CA GLN A 19 -8.16 -4.63 -5.64
C GLN A 19 -7.80 -3.20 -5.26
N LEU A 20 -6.96 -3.01 -4.24
CA LEU A 20 -6.53 -1.68 -3.82
C LEU A 20 -5.72 -0.99 -4.92
N ALA A 21 -4.80 -1.72 -5.56
CA ALA A 21 -4.00 -1.18 -6.65
C ALA A 21 -4.90 -0.71 -7.81
N LYS A 22 -5.93 -1.50 -8.14
CA LYS A 22 -6.89 -1.14 -9.17
C LYS A 22 -7.63 0.14 -8.81
N GLU A 23 -8.12 0.26 -7.58
CA GLU A 23 -8.89 1.43 -7.15
C GLU A 23 -8.04 2.70 -7.11
N ILE A 24 -6.78 2.60 -6.66
CA ILE A 24 -5.85 3.73 -6.67
C ILE A 24 -5.58 4.16 -8.13
N THR A 25 -5.32 3.19 -9.00
CA THR A 25 -5.07 3.45 -10.42
C THR A 25 -6.28 4.09 -11.09
N ASP A 26 -7.49 3.61 -10.77
CA ASP A 26 -8.73 4.18 -11.28
C ASP A 26 -8.87 5.66 -10.88
N SER A 27 -8.46 6.00 -9.67
CA SER A 27 -8.51 7.38 -9.20
C SER A 27 -7.59 8.29 -10.00
N TYR A 28 -6.36 7.84 -10.26
CA TYR A 28 -5.43 8.61 -11.09
C TYR A 28 -5.89 8.70 -12.54
N ASP A 29 -6.50 7.61 -13.07
CA ASP A 29 -7.06 7.60 -14.41
C ASP A 29 -8.13 8.70 -14.55
N ARG A 30 -9.01 8.84 -13.55
CA ARG A 30 -10.03 9.90 -13.55
C ARG A 30 -9.43 11.30 -13.53
N LEU A 31 -8.21 11.43 -13.01
CA LEU A 31 -7.48 12.70 -12.97
C LEU A 31 -6.70 12.96 -14.28
N GLY A 32 -6.77 12.05 -15.23
CA GLY A 32 -6.11 12.20 -16.53
C GLY A 32 -4.73 11.56 -16.62
N THR A 33 -4.31 10.80 -15.63
CA THR A 33 -3.04 10.10 -15.64
C THR A 33 -3.17 8.77 -16.38
N ASP A 34 -2.20 8.47 -17.23
CA ASP A 34 -2.16 7.20 -17.95
C ASP A 34 -2.07 6.05 -16.94
N ARG A 35 -2.95 5.06 -17.07
CA ARG A 35 -2.99 3.89 -16.20
C ARG A 35 -1.64 3.17 -16.15
N ASP A 36 -0.99 3.03 -17.31
CA ASP A 36 0.28 2.31 -17.40
C ASP A 36 1.43 3.08 -16.73
N ALA A 37 1.24 4.36 -16.46
CA ALA A 37 2.25 5.17 -15.77
C ALA A 37 2.07 5.18 -14.25
N THR A 38 0.97 4.65 -13.74
CA THR A 38 0.69 4.62 -12.30
C THR A 38 1.32 3.39 -11.68
N ILE A 39 2.20 3.60 -10.71
CA ILE A 39 2.89 2.53 -10.00
C ILE A 39 2.41 2.52 -8.55
N VAL A 40 2.03 1.34 -8.05
CA VAL A 40 1.66 1.15 -6.65
C VAL A 40 2.58 0.12 -6.04
N VAL A 41 3.26 0.48 -4.97
CA VAL A 41 4.21 -0.39 -4.27
C VAL A 41 3.66 -0.67 -2.88
N PHE A 42 3.61 -1.95 -2.52
CA PHE A 42 3.21 -2.38 -1.19
C PHE A 42 4.43 -2.87 -0.43
N ASN A 43 4.64 -2.34 0.77
CA ASN A 43 5.65 -2.84 1.68
C ASN A 43 4.95 -3.50 2.87
N ASP A 44 5.04 -4.82 2.92
CA ASP A 44 4.51 -5.59 4.04
C ASP A 44 5.54 -5.54 5.17
N VAL A 45 5.12 -4.97 6.31
CA VAL A 45 5.98 -4.80 7.47
C VAL A 45 5.43 -5.66 8.60
N SER A 46 6.29 -6.49 9.19
CA SER A 46 5.86 -7.29 10.35
C SER A 46 5.64 -6.39 11.55
N LYS A 47 4.79 -6.82 12.47
CA LYS A 47 4.52 -6.06 13.69
C LYS A 47 5.77 -5.91 14.56
N ASP A 48 6.74 -6.79 14.42
CA ASP A 48 8.04 -6.66 15.08
C ASP A 48 8.88 -5.50 14.55
N ASN A 49 8.55 -5.01 13.37
CA ASN A 49 9.25 -3.92 12.70
C ASN A 49 8.43 -2.63 12.66
N TRP A 50 7.41 -2.55 13.48
CA TRP A 50 6.49 -1.41 13.49
C TRP A 50 6.32 -0.92 14.93
N ALA A 51 6.65 0.32 15.17
CA ALA A 51 6.51 0.90 16.51
C ALA A 51 5.73 2.21 16.45
N GLN A 52 4.92 2.44 17.45
CA GLN A 52 4.18 3.68 17.62
C GLN A 52 4.29 4.10 19.08
N GLY A 53 4.69 5.35 19.33
CA GLY A 53 4.85 5.85 20.68
C GLY A 53 5.93 5.10 21.46
N GLY A 54 6.90 4.51 20.76
CA GLY A 54 7.98 3.74 21.39
C GLY A 54 7.62 2.29 21.67
N THR A 55 6.42 1.83 21.29
CA THR A 55 5.98 0.45 21.56
C THR A 55 5.81 -0.29 20.24
N LEU A 56 6.43 -1.47 20.14
CA LEU A 56 6.26 -2.32 18.97
C LEU A 56 4.82 -2.81 18.86
N ALA A 57 4.31 -2.89 17.64
CA ALA A 57 2.95 -3.38 17.40
C ALA A 57 2.78 -4.82 17.89
N SER A 58 3.85 -5.62 17.84
CA SER A 58 3.82 -7.01 18.33
C SER A 58 3.68 -7.11 19.85
N GLU A 59 3.88 -6.03 20.58
CA GLU A 59 3.82 -5.99 22.04
C GLU A 59 2.53 -5.39 22.57
N SER A 60 1.69 -4.90 21.69
CA SER A 60 0.44 -4.25 22.11
C SER A 60 -0.79 -5.14 21.97
#